data_acd933ee99d36f6d538d04355a83a11a
#
_entry.id   acd933ee99d36f6d538d04355a83a11a
#
_cell.length_a   1.000
_cell.length_b   1.000
_cell.length_c   1.000
_cell.angle_alpha   90.00
_cell.angle_beta   90.00
_cell.angle_gamma   90.00
#
_symmetry.space_group_name_H-M   'P 1'
#
loop_
_entity.id
_entity.type
_entity.pdbx_description
1 polymer ?
#
loop_
_entity_poly.entity_id
_entity_poly.type
_entity_poly.pdbx_seq_one_letter_code
_entity_poly.pdbx_strand_id
1 'polypeptide(L)'
;MNIQIVEGDILDQEVEVIVNSWNRNIIPWWLLLPQGVSGAIKKNGGTAPFKEVAKFGAIPLGEARLTSAGKLPYQNIIHVAGINMFWFASEYSVKHSVLNAMRIVEEQQFSSVAFPLIGSGSGNRGKQWALKIMKSTFSGIMSDAEVLVVEYAK
;
A
#
# COMPACT_ATOMS: atom_id res chain seq x y z
N MET A 1 -15.30 2.04 -12.09
CA MET A 1 -14.57 2.42 -10.88
C MET A 1 -14.00 3.82 -11.03
N ASN A 2 -14.07 4.62 -10.00
CA ASN A 2 -13.61 6.01 -10.03
C ASN A 2 -12.20 6.12 -9.45
N ILE A 3 -11.21 6.34 -10.34
CA ILE A 3 -9.80 6.43 -9.96
C ILE A 3 -9.28 7.82 -10.30
N GLN A 4 -8.61 8.47 -9.35
CA GLN A 4 -7.92 9.73 -9.57
C GLN A 4 -6.44 9.56 -9.27
N ILE A 5 -5.61 10.12 -10.13
CA ILE A 5 -4.17 10.16 -9.93
C ILE A 5 -3.82 11.55 -9.47
N VAL A 6 -3.20 11.65 -8.29
CA VAL A 6 -2.85 12.93 -7.69
C VAL A 6 -1.36 12.95 -7.35
N GLU A 7 -0.76 14.14 -7.36
CA GLU A 7 0.61 14.34 -6.89
C GLU A 7 0.56 14.85 -5.45
N GLY A 8 1.50 14.39 -4.63
CA GLY A 8 1.62 14.87 -3.26
C GLY A 8 2.08 13.79 -2.30
N ASP A 9 1.62 13.89 -1.07
CA ASP A 9 1.93 12.94 0.01
C ASP A 9 0.69 12.11 0.32
N ILE A 10 0.85 10.79 0.40
CA ILE A 10 -0.26 9.90 0.72
C ILE A 10 -0.85 10.21 2.10
N LEU A 11 -0.03 10.72 3.04
CA LEU A 11 -0.49 11.07 4.38
C LEU A 11 -1.27 12.39 4.44
N ASP A 12 -1.36 13.12 3.32
CA ASP A 12 -2.18 14.33 3.22
C ASP A 12 -3.55 14.08 2.60
N GLN A 13 -3.85 12.84 2.24
CA GLN A 13 -5.11 12.52 1.57
C GLN A 13 -6.24 12.29 2.58
N GLU A 14 -7.43 12.79 2.24
CA GLU A 14 -8.63 12.63 3.04
C GLU A 14 -9.39 11.38 2.59
N VAL A 15 -8.98 10.23 3.10
CA VAL A 15 -9.56 8.92 2.78
C VAL A 15 -9.75 8.12 4.06
N GLU A 16 -10.54 7.07 4.01
CA GLU A 16 -10.77 6.21 5.17
C GLU A 16 -9.59 5.28 5.44
N VAL A 17 -8.95 4.79 4.39
CA VAL A 17 -7.85 3.83 4.52
C VAL A 17 -6.74 4.16 3.53
N ILE A 18 -5.49 3.94 3.95
CA ILE A 18 -4.32 4.06 3.07
C ILE A 18 -3.68 2.69 2.87
N VAL A 19 -3.01 2.52 1.74
CA VAL A 19 -2.25 1.32 1.43
C VAL A 19 -0.77 1.59 1.65
N ASN A 20 -0.12 0.71 2.40
CA ASN A 20 1.32 0.72 2.59
C ASN A 20 1.94 -0.32 1.66
N SER A 21 2.86 0.13 0.81
CA SER A 21 3.64 -0.78 -0.02
C SER A 21 4.72 -1.41 0.87
N TRP A 22 4.45 -2.63 1.34
CA TRP A 22 5.27 -3.37 2.28
C TRP A 22 6.01 -4.50 1.56
N ASN A 23 6.83 -5.20 2.29
CA ASN A 23 7.53 -6.40 1.83
C ASN A 23 6.78 -7.66 2.31
N ARG A 24 7.44 -8.82 2.23
CA ARG A 24 6.84 -10.09 2.65
C ARG A 24 6.87 -10.32 4.16
N ASN A 25 7.27 -9.31 4.95
CA ASN A 25 7.25 -9.37 6.42
C ASN A 25 8.17 -10.46 7.02
N ILE A 26 9.21 -10.84 6.28
CA ILE A 26 10.16 -11.86 6.71
C ILE A 26 11.26 -11.24 7.57
N ILE A 27 11.71 -10.03 7.19
CA ILE A 27 12.70 -9.28 7.96
C ILE A 27 11.96 -8.48 9.04
N PRO A 28 12.39 -8.55 10.32
CA PRO A 28 11.73 -7.76 11.37
C PRO A 28 11.69 -6.28 11.01
N TRP A 29 10.52 -5.66 11.20
CA TRP A 29 10.32 -4.26 10.82
C TRP A 29 11.29 -3.30 11.50
N TRP A 30 11.74 -3.63 12.71
CA TRP A 30 12.64 -2.77 13.49
C TRP A 30 14.09 -2.84 12.99
N LEU A 31 14.43 -3.81 12.13
CA LEU A 31 15.74 -3.87 11.47
C LEU A 31 15.77 -3.07 10.16
N LEU A 32 14.60 -2.68 9.64
CA LEU A 32 14.51 -2.01 8.35
C LEU A 32 14.72 -0.51 8.52
N LEU A 33 15.48 0.08 7.60
CA LEU A 33 15.65 1.53 7.56
C LEU A 33 14.35 2.18 7.10
N PRO A 34 13.91 3.27 7.77
CA PRO A 34 12.73 4.01 7.34
C PRO A 34 12.94 4.59 5.94
N GLN A 35 12.04 4.26 5.00
CA GLN A 35 12.09 4.82 3.65
C GLN A 35 10.70 4.75 3.01
N GLY A 36 10.45 5.65 2.07
CA GLY A 36 9.20 5.69 1.32
C GLY A 36 7.99 5.85 2.21
N VAL A 37 6.88 5.24 1.78
CA VAL A 37 5.60 5.29 2.49
C VAL A 37 5.72 4.67 3.88
N SER A 38 6.40 3.54 4.00
CA SER A 38 6.58 2.87 5.28
C SER A 38 7.33 3.75 6.28
N GLY A 39 8.37 4.45 5.83
CA GLY A 39 9.11 5.39 6.68
C GLY A 39 8.23 6.55 7.15
N ALA A 40 7.41 7.11 6.26
CA ALA A 40 6.49 8.18 6.60
C ALA A 40 5.44 7.72 7.62
N ILE A 41 4.92 6.51 7.47
CA ILE A 41 3.96 5.93 8.42
C ILE A 41 4.61 5.76 9.80
N LYS A 42 5.83 5.22 9.87
CA LYS A 42 6.54 5.06 11.15
C LYS A 42 6.76 6.40 11.84
N LYS A 43 7.19 7.40 11.07
CA LYS A 43 7.49 8.73 11.61
C LYS A 43 6.25 9.43 12.17
N ASN A 44 5.15 9.37 11.45
CA ASN A 44 3.94 10.15 11.78
C ASN A 44 2.89 9.34 12.55
N GLY A 45 2.83 8.03 12.34
CA GLY A 45 1.82 7.15 12.91
C GLY A 45 2.30 6.29 14.07
N GLY A 46 3.61 6.27 14.32
CA GLY A 46 4.19 5.41 15.34
C GLY A 46 4.39 3.98 14.86
N THR A 47 4.66 3.07 15.79
CA THR A 47 5.05 1.69 15.48
C THR A 47 3.93 0.68 15.63
N ALA A 48 2.77 1.07 16.16
CA ALA A 48 1.66 0.14 16.38
C ALA A 48 1.25 -0.65 15.12
N PRO A 49 1.08 -0.01 13.94
CA PRO A 49 0.74 -0.76 12.73
C PRO A 49 1.77 -1.84 12.38
N PHE A 50 3.05 -1.56 12.60
CA PHE A 50 4.13 -2.51 12.28
C PHE A 50 4.20 -3.65 13.29
N LYS A 51 3.91 -3.38 14.55
CA LYS A 51 3.80 -4.44 15.56
C LYS A 51 2.63 -5.36 15.24
N GLU A 52 1.52 -4.79 14.76
CA GLU A 52 0.35 -5.58 14.37
C GLU A 52 0.65 -6.42 13.12
N VAL A 53 1.25 -5.82 12.07
CA VAL A 53 1.55 -6.57 10.85
C VAL A 53 2.56 -7.68 11.10
N ALA A 54 3.49 -7.48 12.04
CA ALA A 54 4.47 -8.50 12.40
C ALA A 54 3.83 -9.79 12.92
N LYS A 55 2.66 -9.70 13.54
CA LYS A 55 1.95 -10.86 14.07
C LYS A 55 1.41 -11.79 12.99
N PHE A 56 1.29 -11.31 11.77
CA PHE A 56 0.83 -12.15 10.66
C PHE A 56 1.91 -13.12 10.15
N GLY A 57 3.19 -12.90 10.55
CA GLY A 57 4.29 -13.71 10.04
C GLY A 57 4.58 -13.40 8.58
N ALA A 58 5.19 -14.34 7.86
CA ALA A 58 5.50 -14.18 6.45
C ALA A 58 4.24 -13.95 5.63
N ILE A 59 4.27 -12.94 4.76
CA ILE A 59 3.14 -12.60 3.89
C ILE A 59 3.50 -13.07 2.47
N PRO A 60 2.68 -13.92 1.85
CA PRO A 60 2.94 -14.31 0.46
C PRO A 60 2.96 -13.09 -0.46
N LEU A 61 3.83 -13.12 -1.47
CA LEU A 61 3.98 -12.02 -2.41
C LEU A 61 2.63 -11.66 -3.05
N GLY A 62 2.29 -10.38 -3.02
CA GLY A 62 1.02 -9.89 -3.56
C GLY A 62 -0.17 -9.96 -2.61
N GLU A 63 -0.02 -10.55 -1.43
CA GLU A 63 -1.09 -10.59 -0.43
C GLU A 63 -1.14 -9.29 0.38
N ALA A 64 -2.28 -9.08 1.05
CA ALA A 64 -2.55 -7.88 1.83
C ALA A 64 -2.99 -8.21 3.25
N ARG A 65 -2.66 -7.34 4.20
CA ARG A 65 -3.06 -7.49 5.61
C ARG A 65 -3.53 -6.14 6.15
N LEU A 66 -4.57 -6.18 6.97
CA LEU A 66 -5.19 -5.00 7.57
C LEU A 66 -4.69 -4.81 8.99
N THR A 67 -4.30 -3.58 9.33
CA THR A 67 -3.94 -3.20 10.70
C THR A 67 -4.60 -1.89 11.09
N SER A 68 -4.43 -1.49 12.35
CA SER A 68 -4.80 -0.14 12.77
C SER A 68 -3.87 0.89 12.11
N ALA A 69 -4.27 2.15 12.18
CA ALA A 69 -3.48 3.25 11.62
C ALA A 69 -2.56 3.92 12.66
N GLY A 70 -2.50 3.38 13.88
CA GLY A 70 -1.71 4.00 14.94
C GLY A 70 -2.20 5.41 15.23
N LYS A 71 -1.30 6.39 15.17
CA LYS A 71 -1.64 7.81 15.44
C LYS A 71 -2.15 8.56 14.21
N LEU A 72 -2.19 7.92 13.04
CA LEU A 72 -2.67 8.57 11.82
C LEU A 72 -4.19 8.71 11.81
N PRO A 73 -4.72 9.73 11.11
CA PRO A 73 -6.17 10.00 11.10
C PRO A 73 -6.95 9.11 10.12
N TYR A 74 -6.50 7.87 9.93
CA TYR A 74 -7.16 6.90 9.06
C TYR A 74 -7.80 5.80 9.90
N GLN A 75 -8.83 5.17 9.36
CA GLN A 75 -9.47 4.07 10.07
C GLN A 75 -8.53 2.87 10.19
N ASN A 76 -7.83 2.55 9.09
CA ASN A 76 -6.93 1.41 9.03
C ASN A 76 -5.81 1.66 8.01
N ILE A 77 -4.85 0.76 8.00
CA ILE A 77 -3.82 0.67 6.97
C ILE A 77 -3.87 -0.73 6.37
N ILE A 78 -3.79 -0.81 5.05
CA ILE A 78 -3.66 -2.08 4.33
C ILE A 78 -2.21 -2.21 3.90
N HIS A 79 -1.52 -3.22 4.40
CA HIS A 79 -0.13 -3.50 4.03
C HIS A 79 -0.12 -4.54 2.92
N VAL A 80 0.55 -4.26 1.81
CA VAL A 80 0.65 -5.19 0.68
C VAL A 80 2.09 -5.66 0.50
N ALA A 81 2.28 -6.95 0.24
CA ALA A 81 3.59 -7.51 -0.04
C ALA A 81 3.95 -7.25 -1.51
N GLY A 82 4.32 -6.00 -1.81
CA GLY A 82 4.58 -5.54 -3.17
C GLY A 82 5.98 -5.84 -3.68
N ILE A 83 6.91 -6.21 -2.79
CA ILE A 83 8.30 -6.53 -3.16
C ILE A 83 8.72 -7.86 -2.54
N ASN A 84 9.64 -8.55 -3.22
CA ASN A 84 10.21 -9.80 -2.73
C ASN A 84 11.37 -9.54 -1.76
N MET A 85 12.07 -10.60 -1.33
CA MET A 85 13.18 -10.50 -0.39
C MET A 85 14.40 -9.75 -0.96
N PHE A 86 14.48 -9.57 -2.27
CA PHE A 86 15.55 -8.84 -2.94
C PHE A 86 15.16 -7.40 -3.28
N TRP A 87 14.05 -6.91 -2.72
CA TRP A 87 13.53 -5.55 -2.91
C TRP A 87 13.07 -5.26 -4.35
N PHE A 88 12.67 -6.29 -5.09
CA PHE A 88 12.13 -6.13 -6.43
C PHE A 88 10.62 -6.32 -6.45
N ALA A 89 9.95 -5.46 -7.20
CA ALA A 89 8.55 -5.63 -7.56
C ALA A 89 8.47 -6.36 -8.90
N SER A 90 7.35 -7.06 -9.12
CA SER A 90 7.04 -7.72 -10.38
C SER A 90 5.63 -7.31 -10.81
N GLU A 91 5.29 -7.61 -12.07
CA GLU A 91 3.91 -7.41 -12.52
C GLU A 91 2.94 -8.18 -11.63
N TYR A 92 3.29 -9.42 -11.27
CA TYR A 92 2.52 -10.24 -10.35
C TYR A 92 2.30 -9.53 -9.01
N SER A 93 3.39 -9.04 -8.39
CA SER A 93 3.30 -8.44 -7.06
C SER A 93 2.47 -7.16 -7.04
N VAL A 94 2.61 -6.31 -8.06
CA VAL A 94 1.83 -5.07 -8.16
C VAL A 94 0.35 -5.40 -8.43
N LYS A 95 0.09 -6.26 -9.41
CA LYS A 95 -1.27 -6.65 -9.77
C LYS A 95 -2.02 -7.27 -8.58
N HIS A 96 -1.42 -8.25 -7.94
CA HIS A 96 -2.07 -8.95 -6.83
C HIS A 96 -2.17 -8.09 -5.58
N SER A 97 -1.22 -7.17 -5.36
CA SER A 97 -1.32 -6.18 -4.28
C SER A 97 -2.56 -5.31 -4.45
N VAL A 98 -2.82 -4.84 -5.67
CA VAL A 98 -4.02 -4.05 -5.96
C VAL A 98 -5.28 -4.88 -5.76
N LEU A 99 -5.32 -6.09 -6.32
CA LEU A 99 -6.49 -6.98 -6.21
C LEU A 99 -6.81 -7.30 -4.75
N ASN A 100 -5.80 -7.67 -3.98
CA ASN A 100 -6.00 -8.07 -2.60
C ASN A 100 -6.30 -6.89 -1.67
N ALA A 101 -5.70 -5.73 -1.92
CA ALA A 101 -6.04 -4.52 -1.18
C ALA A 101 -7.49 -4.11 -1.44
N MET A 102 -7.92 -4.13 -2.70
CA MET A 102 -9.30 -3.79 -3.04
C MET A 102 -10.31 -4.81 -2.49
N ARG A 103 -9.92 -6.08 -2.38
CA ARG A 103 -10.77 -7.08 -1.73
C ARG A 103 -11.02 -6.68 -0.27
N ILE A 104 -9.99 -6.24 0.45
CA ILE A 104 -10.14 -5.77 1.83
C ILE A 104 -11.02 -4.52 1.89
N VAL A 105 -10.83 -3.58 0.95
CA VAL A 105 -11.68 -2.37 0.85
C VAL A 105 -13.15 -2.76 0.76
N GLU A 106 -13.47 -3.73 -0.11
CA GLU A 106 -14.85 -4.19 -0.28
C GLU A 106 -15.36 -4.95 0.96
N GLU A 107 -14.56 -5.85 1.52
CA GLU A 107 -14.95 -6.63 2.70
C GLU A 107 -15.21 -5.74 3.92
N GLN A 108 -14.40 -4.69 4.10
CA GLN A 108 -14.54 -3.75 5.21
C GLN A 108 -15.48 -2.60 4.90
N GLN A 109 -15.97 -2.52 3.67
CA GLN A 109 -16.89 -1.45 3.22
C GLN A 109 -16.31 -0.04 3.39
N PHE A 110 -15.00 0.11 3.11
CA PHE A 110 -14.41 1.45 3.05
C PHE A 110 -14.93 2.20 1.83
N SER A 111 -15.26 3.47 2.00
CA SER A 111 -15.76 4.32 0.93
C SER A 111 -14.66 4.99 0.12
N SER A 112 -13.44 5.05 0.68
CA SER A 112 -12.31 5.71 0.03
C SER A 112 -10.99 5.10 0.45
N VAL A 113 -10.05 5.06 -0.49
CA VAL A 113 -8.73 4.46 -0.28
C VAL A 113 -7.68 5.22 -1.10
N ALA A 114 -6.49 5.38 -0.53
CA ALA A 114 -5.34 5.95 -1.23
C ALA A 114 -4.24 4.90 -1.37
N PHE A 115 -3.75 4.73 -2.59
CA PHE A 115 -2.65 3.82 -2.94
C PHE A 115 -1.41 4.63 -3.27
N PRO A 116 -0.22 4.17 -2.87
CA PRO A 116 1.02 4.68 -3.47
C PRO A 116 1.23 4.01 -4.82
N LEU A 117 2.23 4.44 -5.57
CA LEU A 117 2.67 3.72 -6.77
C LEU A 117 3.47 2.49 -6.33
N ILE A 118 2.80 1.35 -6.27
CA ILE A 118 3.40 0.10 -5.79
C ILE A 118 4.51 -0.34 -6.73
N GLY A 119 5.71 -0.55 -6.17
CA GLY A 119 6.87 -0.99 -6.94
C GLY A 119 7.74 0.13 -7.49
N SER A 120 7.35 1.39 -7.35
CA SER A 120 8.11 2.51 -7.91
C SER A 120 9.20 3.04 -6.96
N GLY A 121 9.07 2.80 -5.67
CA GLY A 121 10.04 3.21 -4.66
C GLY A 121 11.09 2.13 -4.41
N SER A 122 11.00 1.49 -3.25
CA SER A 122 11.91 0.40 -2.87
C SER A 122 11.85 -0.81 -3.82
N GLY A 123 10.78 -0.90 -4.63
CA GLY A 123 10.63 -1.99 -5.60
C GLY A 123 11.55 -1.91 -6.81
N ASN A 124 12.33 -0.83 -6.92
CA ASN A 124 13.36 -0.63 -7.94
C ASN A 124 12.82 -0.64 -9.39
N ARG A 125 11.57 -0.20 -9.58
CA ARG A 125 10.94 -0.02 -10.89
C ARG A 125 10.54 1.43 -11.07
N GLY A 126 10.31 1.86 -12.31
CA GLY A 126 9.92 3.23 -12.61
C GLY A 126 8.45 3.52 -12.34
N LYS A 127 8.13 4.80 -12.16
CA LYS A 127 6.75 5.25 -11.91
C LYS A 127 5.80 4.88 -13.05
N GLN A 128 6.25 5.04 -14.31
CA GLN A 128 5.44 4.74 -15.49
C GLN A 128 5.06 3.25 -15.54
N TRP A 129 6.03 2.40 -15.25
CA TRP A 129 5.81 0.96 -15.21
C TRP A 129 4.76 0.58 -14.16
N ALA A 130 4.93 1.10 -12.93
CA ALA A 130 4.00 0.83 -11.83
C ALA A 130 2.59 1.32 -12.14
N LEU A 131 2.47 2.55 -12.63
CA LEU A 131 1.19 3.16 -12.94
C LEU A 131 0.44 2.40 -14.03
N LYS A 132 1.16 1.95 -15.06
CA LYS A 132 0.55 1.16 -16.15
C LYS A 132 -0.10 -0.12 -15.63
N ILE A 133 0.63 -0.86 -14.78
CA ILE A 133 0.12 -2.10 -14.21
C ILE A 133 -1.07 -1.83 -13.29
N MET A 134 -0.97 -0.82 -12.45
CA MET A 134 -2.04 -0.46 -11.53
C MET A 134 -3.31 -0.06 -12.27
N LYS A 135 -3.21 0.81 -13.27
CA LYS A 135 -4.37 1.23 -14.09
C LYS A 135 -5.02 0.05 -14.78
N SER A 136 -4.22 -0.82 -15.38
CA SER A 136 -4.73 -2.02 -16.04
C SER A 136 -5.48 -2.93 -15.06
N THR A 137 -4.93 -3.08 -13.85
CA THR A 137 -5.55 -3.92 -12.81
C THR A 137 -6.86 -3.30 -12.33
N PHE A 138 -6.87 -2.01 -12.03
CA PHE A 138 -8.08 -1.32 -11.59
C PHE A 138 -9.21 -1.40 -12.61
N SER A 139 -8.87 -1.37 -13.90
CA SER A 139 -9.89 -1.42 -14.97
C SER A 139 -10.73 -2.70 -14.95
N GLY A 140 -10.22 -3.77 -14.35
CA GLY A 140 -10.94 -5.03 -14.21
C GLY A 140 -11.66 -5.20 -12.88
N ILE A 141 -11.63 -4.18 -12.00
CA ILE A 141 -12.24 -4.25 -10.67
C ILE A 141 -13.52 -3.41 -10.65
N MET A 142 -14.59 -3.97 -10.08
CA MET A 142 -15.82 -3.24 -9.84
C MET A 142 -15.88 -2.84 -8.37
N SER A 143 -16.00 -1.54 -8.10
CA SER A 143 -16.09 -1.00 -6.75
C SER A 143 -16.73 0.38 -6.77
N ASP A 144 -17.50 0.69 -5.74
CA ASP A 144 -18.07 2.03 -5.55
C ASP A 144 -17.12 2.92 -4.73
N ALA A 145 -16.01 2.39 -4.24
CA ALA A 145 -15.06 3.16 -3.46
C ALA A 145 -14.35 4.20 -4.33
N GLU A 146 -14.08 5.35 -3.74
CA GLU A 146 -13.24 6.37 -4.33
C GLU A 146 -11.78 5.94 -4.17
N VAL A 147 -11.05 5.86 -5.29
CA VAL A 147 -9.65 5.41 -5.27
C VAL A 147 -8.74 6.54 -5.71
N LEU A 148 -7.79 6.89 -4.86
CA LEU A 148 -6.72 7.82 -5.18
C LEU A 148 -5.42 7.04 -5.36
N VAL A 149 -4.70 7.31 -6.44
CA VAL A 149 -3.33 6.82 -6.63
C VAL A 149 -2.42 8.02 -6.47
N VAL A 150 -1.60 8.00 -5.43
CA VAL A 150 -0.79 9.16 -5.05
C VAL A 150 0.63 8.99 -5.56
N GLU A 151 1.03 9.88 -6.45
CA GLU A 151 2.39 9.98 -6.95
C GLU A 151 3.14 10.95 -6.04
N TYR A 152 4.17 10.45 -5.35
CA TYR A 152 4.91 11.27 -4.39
C TYR A 152 5.60 12.44 -5.08
N ALA A 153 5.36 13.64 -4.56
CA ALA A 153 6.03 14.87 -4.98
C ALA A 153 6.55 15.59 -3.74
N LYS A 154 7.78 16.06 -3.83
CA LYS A 154 8.42 16.81 -2.75
C LYS A 154 7.80 18.19 -2.59
#